data_1c4854818f75e0f5d3b4f2c88e69e440
#
_entry.id   1c4854818f75e0f5d3b4f2c88e69e440
#
_cell.length_a   1.000
_cell.length_b   1.000
_cell.length_c   1.000
_cell.angle_alpha   90.00
_cell.angle_beta   90.00
_cell.angle_gamma   90.00
#
_symmetry.space_group_name_H-M   'P 1'
#
loop_
_entity.id
_entity.type
_entity.pdbx_description
1 polymer ?
#
loop_
_entity_poly.entity_id
_entity_poly.type
_entity_poly.pdbx_seq_one_letter_code
_entity_poly.pdbx_strand_id
1 'polypeptide(L)'
;DTGYDGAGATVAIIDTGIDGAHAGLDDLDDDDATYDPKVIGFYDPVNNPSLTNGTEVFPYDDQGHGSHCAGTTAGTGAPTYEHIGMAPQANLVGVKVLDAGGSGSFATVMAGMQWTVDNRYQFNIRAASMSLGGPGAIEWTSSEEASVNRYGNAMVLAGHPLFILAAIY
;
A
#
# COMPACT_ATOMS: atom_id res chain seq x y z
N ASP A 1 5.52 24.80 3.18
CA ASP A 1 4.51 23.95 3.83
C ASP A 1 3.13 24.25 3.24
N THR A 2 2.51 23.27 2.60
CA THR A 2 1.20 23.43 1.95
C THR A 2 0.04 23.25 2.93
N GLY A 3 0.32 22.81 4.17
CA GLY A 3 -0.68 22.46 5.18
C GLY A 3 -1.41 21.13 4.89
N TYR A 4 -0.97 20.37 3.89
CA TYR A 4 -1.50 19.04 3.58
C TYR A 4 -0.50 17.98 4.06
N ASP A 5 -0.93 17.15 5.00
CA ASP A 5 -0.13 16.11 5.66
C ASP A 5 -0.70 14.69 5.47
N GLY A 6 -1.80 14.57 4.75
CA GLY A 6 -2.48 13.31 4.48
C GLY A 6 -3.58 12.92 5.48
N ALA A 7 -3.87 13.77 6.47
CA ALA A 7 -4.91 13.48 7.47
C ALA A 7 -6.25 13.10 6.84
N GLY A 8 -6.83 12.00 7.33
CA GLY A 8 -8.10 11.47 6.85
C GLY A 8 -8.04 10.76 5.49
N ALA A 9 -6.85 10.53 4.94
CA ALA A 9 -6.66 9.71 3.75
C ALA A 9 -5.90 8.41 4.07
N THR A 10 -6.05 7.40 3.23
CA THR A 10 -5.29 6.16 3.31
C THR A 10 -4.56 5.91 2.00
N VAL A 11 -3.31 5.46 2.09
CA VAL A 11 -2.51 5.03 0.94
C VAL A 11 -2.29 3.52 1.01
N ALA A 12 -2.62 2.81 -0.06
CA ALA A 12 -2.27 1.40 -0.20
C ALA A 12 -0.84 1.26 -0.74
N ILE A 13 -0.03 0.44 -0.08
CA ILE A 13 1.33 0.08 -0.53
C ILE A 13 1.26 -1.34 -1.07
N ILE A 14 1.30 -1.48 -2.38
CA ILE A 14 1.23 -2.77 -3.09
C ILE A 14 2.66 -3.19 -3.41
N ASP A 15 3.25 -4.01 -2.53
CA ASP A 15 4.70 -4.27 -2.52
C ASP A 15 5.03 -5.59 -1.78
N THR A 16 6.17 -5.66 -1.07
CA THR A 16 6.63 -6.80 -0.27
C THR A 16 5.93 -6.94 1.08
N GLY A 17 5.14 -5.97 1.49
CA GLY A 17 4.48 -5.86 2.79
C GLY A 17 4.75 -4.53 3.47
N ILE A 18 4.34 -4.38 4.71
CA ILE A 18 4.69 -3.26 5.60
C ILE A 18 4.99 -3.84 6.98
N ASP A 19 6.12 -3.48 7.57
CA ASP A 19 6.40 -3.78 8.96
C ASP A 19 5.59 -2.85 9.88
N GLY A 20 4.45 -3.34 10.33
CA GLY A 20 3.53 -2.62 11.21
C GLY A 20 4.01 -2.48 12.66
N ALA A 21 5.20 -2.99 12.99
CA ALA A 21 5.85 -2.80 14.28
C ALA A 21 7.03 -1.80 14.20
N HIS A 22 7.32 -1.25 13.03
CA HIS A 22 8.37 -0.25 12.86
C HIS A 22 7.94 1.08 13.47
N ALA A 23 8.77 1.68 14.34
CA ALA A 23 8.45 2.88 15.12
C ALA A 23 7.91 4.08 14.30
N GLY A 24 8.26 4.21 13.03
CA GLY A 24 7.71 5.25 12.16
C GLY A 24 6.47 4.82 11.37
N LEU A 25 5.92 3.62 11.63
CA LEU A 25 4.79 3.02 10.91
C LEU A 25 3.77 2.31 11.83
N ASP A 26 4.04 2.18 13.12
CA ASP A 26 3.22 1.43 14.07
C ASP A 26 2.05 2.27 14.62
N ASP A 27 2.27 3.55 14.77
CA ASP A 27 1.32 4.49 15.34
C ASP A 27 1.15 5.73 14.44
N LEU A 28 -0.01 6.40 14.51
CA LEU A 28 -0.33 7.53 13.63
C LEU A 28 0.25 8.84 14.16
N ASP A 29 0.21 9.05 15.47
CA ASP A 29 0.63 10.29 16.11
C ASP A 29 1.84 10.13 17.05
N ASP A 30 2.39 8.90 17.16
CA ASP A 30 3.51 8.51 18.03
C ASP A 30 3.24 8.79 19.54
N ASP A 31 1.97 8.73 19.99
CA ASP A 31 1.57 8.83 21.38
C ASP A 31 1.13 7.47 21.91
N ASP A 32 1.99 6.78 22.63
CA ASP A 32 1.71 5.47 23.25
C ASP A 32 0.45 5.45 24.16
N ALA A 33 -0.11 6.60 24.51
CA ALA A 33 -1.33 6.69 25.30
C ALA A 33 -2.61 6.51 24.46
N THR A 34 -2.52 6.62 23.15
CA THR A 34 -3.62 6.38 22.21
C THR A 34 -3.44 5.05 21.48
N TYR A 35 -4.48 4.50 20.89
CA TYR A 35 -4.41 3.32 20.04
C TYR A 35 -4.96 3.69 18.67
N ASP A 36 -4.09 4.18 17.84
CA ASP A 36 -4.41 4.59 16.48
C ASP A 36 -3.34 4.08 15.49
N PRO A 37 -3.35 2.77 15.23
CA PRO A 37 -2.36 2.15 14.34
C PRO A 37 -2.34 2.83 12.99
N LYS A 38 -1.13 3.13 12.51
CA LYS A 38 -0.94 3.76 11.21
C LYS A 38 -1.28 2.80 10.05
N VAL A 39 -0.91 1.51 10.18
CA VAL A 39 -1.28 0.48 9.21
C VAL A 39 -2.61 -0.15 9.62
N ILE A 40 -3.70 0.34 9.03
CA ILE A 40 -5.07 -0.01 9.39
C ILE A 40 -5.63 -1.23 8.65
N GLY A 41 -4.90 -1.76 7.67
CA GLY A 41 -5.30 -2.94 6.92
C GLY A 41 -4.12 -3.63 6.25
N PHE A 42 -4.25 -4.96 6.06
CA PHE A 42 -3.22 -5.77 5.44
C PHE A 42 -3.82 -6.95 4.67
N TYR A 43 -3.41 -7.12 3.41
CA TYR A 43 -3.77 -8.27 2.58
C TYR A 43 -2.52 -8.94 2.02
N ASP A 44 -2.46 -10.26 2.15
CA ASP A 44 -1.32 -11.08 1.75
C ASP A 44 -1.75 -12.19 0.78
N PRO A 45 -1.91 -11.90 -0.52
CA PRO A 45 -2.20 -12.94 -1.51
C PRO A 45 -1.04 -13.90 -1.78
N VAL A 46 0.15 -13.64 -1.26
CA VAL A 46 1.32 -14.52 -1.42
C VAL A 46 1.21 -15.73 -0.50
N ASN A 47 1.01 -15.51 0.81
CA ASN A 47 1.02 -16.56 1.82
C ASN A 47 -0.37 -16.87 2.38
N ASN A 48 -1.29 -15.91 2.37
CA ASN A 48 -2.61 -15.99 2.99
C ASN A 48 -3.75 -15.54 2.05
N PRO A 49 -3.86 -16.11 0.83
CA PRO A 49 -4.79 -15.60 -0.20
C PRO A 49 -6.27 -15.67 0.17
N SER A 50 -6.64 -16.51 1.15
CA SER A 50 -8.01 -16.66 1.62
C SER A 50 -8.43 -15.65 2.71
N LEU A 51 -7.47 -14.96 3.32
CA LEU A 51 -7.72 -13.98 4.39
C LEU A 51 -7.88 -12.59 3.77
N THR A 52 -9.09 -12.29 3.30
CA THR A 52 -9.38 -11.11 2.46
C THR A 52 -10.03 -9.94 3.21
N ASN A 53 -10.29 -10.08 4.51
CA ASN A 53 -10.94 -9.05 5.31
C ASN A 53 -10.03 -7.82 5.58
N GLY A 54 -8.71 -8.02 5.50
CA GLY A 54 -7.73 -6.96 5.69
C GLY A 54 -7.36 -6.65 7.14
N THR A 55 -7.92 -7.38 8.11
CA THR A 55 -7.60 -7.24 9.54
C THR A 55 -7.24 -8.58 10.20
N GLU A 56 -7.07 -9.61 9.40
CA GLU A 56 -6.87 -11.00 9.87
C GLU A 56 -5.39 -11.34 10.06
N VAL A 57 -4.51 -10.59 9.39
CA VAL A 57 -3.06 -10.79 9.44
C VAL A 57 -2.43 -9.51 9.98
N PHE A 58 -1.57 -9.65 10.99
CA PHE A 58 -0.77 -8.51 11.46
C PHE A 58 0.18 -8.06 10.35
N PRO A 59 0.28 -6.76 10.05
CA PRO A 59 1.14 -6.24 8.99
C PRO A 59 2.61 -6.61 9.22
N TYR A 60 3.23 -7.21 8.22
CA TYR A 60 4.64 -7.59 8.24
C TYR A 60 5.30 -7.38 6.88
N ASP A 61 6.62 -7.30 6.89
CA ASP A 61 7.45 -7.23 5.69
C ASP A 61 8.71 -8.08 5.89
N ASP A 62 8.83 -9.16 5.16
CA ASP A 62 9.94 -10.10 5.25
C ASP A 62 11.08 -9.79 4.25
N GLN A 63 10.99 -8.63 3.56
CA GLN A 63 11.98 -8.17 2.59
C GLN A 63 12.48 -6.73 2.86
N GLY A 64 11.59 -5.82 3.27
CA GLY A 64 11.88 -4.45 3.68
C GLY A 64 11.62 -3.37 2.63
N HIS A 65 11.46 -3.70 1.35
CA HIS A 65 11.23 -2.70 0.29
C HIS A 65 9.89 -1.99 0.45
N GLY A 66 8.81 -2.73 0.74
CA GLY A 66 7.49 -2.16 0.96
C GLY A 66 7.43 -1.25 2.20
N SER A 67 8.12 -1.63 3.28
CA SER A 67 8.27 -0.78 4.47
C SER A 67 9.03 0.51 4.17
N HIS A 68 10.07 0.45 3.33
CA HIS A 68 10.77 1.64 2.86
C HIS A 68 9.85 2.55 2.03
N CYS A 69 9.06 2.00 1.11
CA CYS A 69 8.08 2.74 0.33
C CYS A 69 6.99 3.37 1.23
N ALA A 70 6.53 2.63 2.24
CA ALA A 70 5.58 3.10 3.24
C ALA A 70 6.14 4.29 4.04
N GLY A 71 7.38 4.18 4.52
CA GLY A 71 8.08 5.25 5.24
C GLY A 71 8.25 6.51 4.40
N THR A 72 8.67 6.38 3.14
CA THR A 72 8.79 7.50 2.22
C THR A 72 7.43 8.18 1.97
N THR A 73 6.36 7.38 1.89
CA THR A 73 5.01 7.89 1.64
C THR A 73 4.42 8.58 2.86
N ALA A 74 4.46 7.92 4.02
CA ALA A 74 3.67 8.35 5.17
C ALA A 74 4.34 8.08 6.53
N GLY A 75 5.64 7.80 6.59
CA GLY A 75 6.34 7.61 7.85
C GLY A 75 6.24 8.84 8.76
N THR A 76 6.02 8.63 10.06
CA THR A 76 5.98 9.71 11.06
C THR A 76 7.36 10.29 11.33
N GLY A 77 8.40 9.51 11.05
CA GLY A 77 9.79 9.86 11.32
C GLY A 77 10.27 9.44 12.70
N ALA A 78 9.41 8.87 13.54
CA ALA A 78 9.79 8.40 14.86
C ALA A 78 10.93 7.36 14.80
N PRO A 79 11.80 7.30 15.82
CA PRO A 79 11.79 8.12 17.02
C PRO A 79 12.60 9.43 16.89
N THR A 80 13.30 9.66 15.76
CA THR A 80 14.20 10.82 15.62
C THR A 80 13.59 12.02 14.92
N TYR A 81 12.52 11.78 14.16
CA TYR A 81 11.83 12.74 13.30
C TYR A 81 12.72 13.40 12.21
N GLU A 82 13.84 12.72 11.87
CA GLU A 82 14.76 13.18 10.83
C GLU A 82 14.28 12.82 9.41
N HIS A 83 13.48 11.76 9.29
CA HIS A 83 13.03 11.21 8.00
C HIS A 83 11.50 11.06 7.97
N ILE A 84 10.81 12.19 7.92
CA ILE A 84 9.34 12.23 7.85
C ILE A 84 8.90 11.99 6.40
N GLY A 85 7.89 11.15 6.21
CA GLY A 85 7.27 10.89 4.91
C GLY A 85 6.51 12.10 4.35
N MET A 86 6.08 11.99 3.09
CA MET A 86 5.39 13.09 2.41
C MET A 86 3.98 13.37 2.96
N ALA A 87 3.32 12.37 3.53
CA ALA A 87 1.97 12.44 4.09
C ALA A 87 1.92 11.77 5.48
N PRO A 88 2.61 12.30 6.50
CA PRO A 88 2.83 11.62 7.78
C PRO A 88 1.54 11.36 8.57
N GLN A 89 0.45 12.06 8.29
CA GLN A 89 -0.86 11.86 8.91
C GLN A 89 -1.79 10.95 8.10
N ALA A 90 -1.32 10.40 6.97
CA ALA A 90 -2.10 9.40 6.23
C ALA A 90 -2.02 8.03 6.91
N ASN A 91 -3.16 7.31 6.91
CA ASN A 91 -3.15 5.89 7.22
C ASN A 91 -2.56 5.07 6.07
N LEU A 92 -2.13 3.86 6.37
CA LEU A 92 -1.58 2.92 5.40
C LEU A 92 -2.39 1.64 5.36
N VAL A 93 -2.38 1.01 4.19
CA VAL A 93 -2.83 -0.37 3.98
C VAL A 93 -1.72 -1.10 3.24
N GLY A 94 -1.24 -2.19 3.82
CA GLY A 94 -0.25 -3.05 3.19
C GLY A 94 -0.90 -4.11 2.30
N VAL A 95 -0.38 -4.27 1.09
CA VAL A 95 -0.83 -5.32 0.15
C VAL A 95 0.42 -6.06 -0.34
N LYS A 96 0.69 -7.21 0.29
CA LYS A 96 1.88 -8.02 0.03
C LYS A 96 1.71 -8.87 -1.22
N VAL A 97 2.15 -8.36 -2.36
CA VAL A 97 2.10 -9.06 -3.66
C VAL A 97 3.43 -9.66 -4.08
N LEU A 98 4.51 -9.29 -3.39
CA LEU A 98 5.86 -9.80 -3.58
C LEU A 98 6.30 -10.62 -2.35
N ASP A 99 7.05 -11.70 -2.58
CA ASP A 99 7.58 -12.59 -1.54
C ASP A 99 8.83 -12.02 -0.83
N ALA A 100 9.43 -12.81 0.07
CA ALA A 100 10.66 -12.45 0.77
C ALA A 100 11.89 -12.26 -0.14
N GLY A 101 11.83 -12.73 -1.37
CA GLY A 101 12.85 -12.50 -2.40
C GLY A 101 12.59 -11.24 -3.24
N GLY A 102 11.50 -10.51 -2.98
CA GLY A 102 11.07 -9.38 -3.77
C GLY A 102 10.46 -9.77 -5.11
N SER A 103 10.02 -11.02 -5.26
CA SER A 103 9.43 -11.56 -6.49
C SER A 103 7.94 -11.86 -6.29
N GLY A 104 7.17 -11.70 -7.36
CA GLY A 104 5.75 -12.02 -7.37
C GLY A 104 5.26 -12.42 -8.75
N SER A 105 4.08 -13.04 -8.79
CA SER A 105 3.42 -13.37 -10.04
C SER A 105 2.45 -12.26 -10.47
N PHE A 106 2.16 -12.18 -11.75
CA PHE A 106 1.06 -11.33 -12.25
C PHE A 106 -0.25 -11.60 -11.51
N ALA A 107 -0.53 -12.87 -11.19
CA ALA A 107 -1.75 -13.25 -10.49
C ALA A 107 -1.81 -12.64 -9.07
N THR A 108 -0.70 -12.65 -8.32
CA THR A 108 -0.66 -12.04 -6.98
C THR A 108 -0.78 -10.52 -7.04
N VAL A 109 -0.11 -9.88 -8.01
CA VAL A 109 -0.22 -8.43 -8.23
C VAL A 109 -1.65 -8.04 -8.60
N MET A 110 -2.29 -8.76 -9.53
CA MET A 110 -3.67 -8.51 -9.93
C MET A 110 -4.66 -8.72 -8.77
N ALA A 111 -4.44 -9.76 -7.95
CA ALA A 111 -5.26 -10.02 -6.76
C ALA A 111 -5.14 -8.87 -5.74
N GLY A 112 -3.91 -8.35 -5.52
CA GLY A 112 -3.68 -7.22 -4.65
C GLY A 112 -4.34 -5.93 -5.15
N MET A 113 -4.23 -5.64 -6.43
CA MET A 113 -4.91 -4.49 -7.07
C MET A 113 -6.44 -4.60 -6.93
N GLN A 114 -7.00 -5.79 -7.24
CA GLN A 114 -8.44 -6.01 -7.11
C GLN A 114 -8.90 -5.81 -5.67
N TRP A 115 -8.20 -6.41 -4.71
CA TRP A 115 -8.52 -6.26 -3.30
C TRP A 115 -8.50 -4.80 -2.85
N THR A 116 -7.50 -4.02 -3.29
CA THR A 116 -7.39 -2.59 -2.99
C THR A 116 -8.60 -1.81 -3.48
N VAL A 117 -9.06 -2.11 -4.72
CA VAL A 117 -10.27 -1.49 -5.28
C VAL A 117 -11.53 -1.88 -4.50
N ASP A 118 -11.69 -3.16 -4.18
CA ASP A 118 -12.89 -3.67 -3.53
C ASP A 118 -13.03 -3.12 -2.10
N ASN A 119 -11.91 -2.94 -1.40
CA ASN A 119 -11.86 -2.47 -0.03
C ASN A 119 -11.62 -0.95 0.14
N ARG A 120 -11.61 -0.18 -0.97
CA ARG A 120 -11.32 1.26 -0.93
C ARG A 120 -12.23 2.08 -0.03
N TYR A 121 -13.49 1.70 0.09
CA TYR A 121 -14.45 2.39 0.97
C TYR A 121 -14.27 1.96 2.43
N GLN A 122 -14.00 0.69 2.67
CA GLN A 122 -13.76 0.15 4.01
C GLN A 122 -12.60 0.85 4.70
N PHE A 123 -11.49 1.02 4.00
CA PHE A 123 -10.26 1.62 4.52
C PHE A 123 -10.06 3.08 4.08
N ASN A 124 -11.02 3.69 3.40
CA ASN A 124 -10.90 5.04 2.84
C ASN A 124 -9.65 5.25 1.97
N ILE A 125 -9.29 4.25 1.14
CA ILE A 125 -8.10 4.29 0.29
C ILE A 125 -8.28 5.36 -0.79
N ARG A 126 -7.35 6.30 -0.88
CA ARG A 126 -7.35 7.42 -1.82
C ARG A 126 -6.26 7.34 -2.87
N ALA A 127 -5.18 6.64 -2.56
CA ALA A 127 -4.06 6.43 -3.46
C ALA A 127 -3.48 5.03 -3.28
N ALA A 128 -2.79 4.53 -4.29
CA ALA A 128 -1.98 3.32 -4.19
C ALA A 128 -0.59 3.60 -4.76
N SER A 129 0.43 3.12 -4.06
CA SER A 129 1.82 3.11 -4.50
C SER A 129 2.19 1.69 -4.95
N MET A 130 2.79 1.58 -6.13
CA MET A 130 3.28 0.33 -6.70
C MET A 130 4.72 0.54 -7.20
N SER A 131 5.70 0.27 -6.35
CA SER A 131 7.13 0.36 -6.69
C SER A 131 7.65 -1.01 -7.12
N LEU A 132 7.13 -1.53 -8.21
CA LEU A 132 7.47 -2.85 -8.74
C LEU A 132 7.57 -2.82 -10.27
N GLY A 133 8.36 -3.73 -10.83
CA GLY A 133 8.57 -3.84 -12.26
C GLY A 133 8.89 -5.29 -12.64
N GLY A 134 9.00 -5.56 -13.94
CA GLY A 134 9.35 -6.88 -14.47
C GLY A 134 10.54 -6.82 -15.41
N PRO A 135 11.30 -7.92 -15.57
CA PRO A 135 12.38 -7.98 -16.54
C PRO A 135 11.81 -8.00 -17.97
N GLY A 136 12.30 -7.06 -18.79
CA GLY A 136 11.96 -6.99 -20.21
C GLY A 136 10.82 -6.02 -20.55
N ALA A 137 10.68 -5.73 -21.85
CA ALA A 137 9.50 -5.04 -22.35
C ALA A 137 8.30 -5.98 -22.20
N ILE A 138 7.45 -5.70 -21.23
CA ILE A 138 6.18 -6.41 -21.11
C ILE A 138 5.29 -5.88 -22.23
N GLU A 139 5.15 -6.66 -23.30
CA GLU A 139 4.01 -6.48 -24.18
C GLU A 139 2.78 -6.93 -23.38
N TRP A 140 2.08 -5.96 -22.80
CA TRP A 140 0.80 -6.23 -22.17
C TRP A 140 -0.12 -6.89 -23.19
N THR A 141 -0.61 -8.06 -22.86
CA THR A 141 -1.71 -8.61 -23.68
C THR A 141 -2.91 -7.69 -23.54
N SER A 142 -3.75 -7.61 -24.57
CA SER A 142 -4.94 -6.76 -24.56
C SER A 142 -5.88 -7.05 -23.37
N SER A 143 -5.81 -8.24 -22.77
CA SER A 143 -6.56 -8.60 -21.57
C SER A 143 -5.94 -8.03 -20.29
N GLU A 144 -4.63 -7.94 -20.19
CA GLU A 144 -3.90 -7.36 -19.04
C GLU A 144 -4.03 -5.84 -19.05
N GLU A 145 -3.85 -5.21 -20.22
CA GLU A 145 -4.10 -3.78 -20.40
C GLU A 145 -5.56 -3.40 -20.07
N ALA A 146 -6.52 -4.21 -20.50
CA ALA A 146 -7.93 -4.01 -20.18
C ALA A 146 -8.20 -4.17 -18.69
N SER A 147 -7.46 -5.02 -17.98
CA SER A 147 -7.57 -5.18 -16.53
C SER A 147 -7.01 -3.96 -15.78
N VAL A 148 -5.81 -3.52 -16.10
CA VAL A 148 -5.20 -2.32 -15.50
C VAL A 148 -6.08 -1.09 -15.77
N ASN A 149 -6.55 -0.92 -16.99
CA ASN A 149 -7.47 0.17 -17.35
C ASN A 149 -8.82 0.05 -16.64
N ARG A 150 -9.34 -1.17 -16.46
CA ARG A 150 -10.60 -1.40 -15.73
C ARG A 150 -10.46 -0.99 -14.27
N TYR A 151 -9.35 -1.33 -13.61
CA TYR A 151 -9.09 -0.94 -12.23
C TYR A 151 -8.86 0.57 -12.11
N GLY A 152 -8.06 1.17 -12.98
CA GLY A 152 -7.88 2.61 -13.05
C GLY A 152 -9.20 3.36 -13.28
N ASN A 153 -10.03 2.90 -14.24
CA ASN A 153 -11.33 3.49 -14.52
C ASN A 153 -12.37 3.25 -13.41
N ALA A 154 -12.38 2.07 -12.76
CA ALA A 154 -13.28 1.80 -11.64
C ALA A 154 -13.04 2.76 -10.47
N MET A 155 -11.79 3.16 -10.25
CA MET A 155 -11.42 4.13 -9.23
C MET A 155 -11.83 5.55 -9.60
N VAL A 156 -11.70 5.95 -10.87
CA VAL A 156 -12.15 7.26 -11.38
C VAL A 156 -13.67 7.39 -11.40
N LEU A 157 -14.39 6.35 -11.84
CA LEU A 157 -15.85 6.35 -11.91
C LEU A 157 -16.54 6.35 -10.53
N ALA A 158 -15.85 5.92 -9.49
CA ALA A 158 -16.36 5.95 -8.11
C ALA A 158 -16.27 7.35 -7.46
N GLY A 159 -15.89 8.38 -8.20
CA GLY A 159 -15.79 9.77 -7.71
C GLY A 159 -14.62 10.00 -6.75
N HIS A 160 -13.69 9.04 -6.65
CA HIS A 160 -12.47 9.17 -5.89
C HIS A 160 -11.30 8.94 -6.86
N PRO A 161 -10.56 9.97 -7.27
CA PRO A 161 -9.37 9.78 -8.08
C PRO A 161 -8.34 9.00 -7.25
N LEU A 162 -8.11 7.75 -7.61
CA LEU A 162 -6.95 7.00 -7.15
C LEU A 162 -5.80 7.34 -8.09
N PHE A 163 -4.75 7.92 -7.54
CA PHE A 163 -3.50 8.09 -8.26
C PHE A 163 -2.67 6.82 -8.04
N ILE A 164 -2.48 6.02 -9.10
CA ILE A 164 -1.49 4.93 -9.08
C ILE A 164 -0.17 5.57 -9.45
N LEU A 165 0.73 5.71 -8.50
CA LEU A 165 2.12 6.06 -8.77
C LEU A 165 2.88 4.76 -9.04
N ALA A 166 2.84 4.28 -10.29
CA ALA A 166 3.65 3.16 -10.72
C ALA A 166 5.00 3.70 -11.21
N ALA A 167 6.06 3.51 -10.45
CA ALA A 167 7.41 3.61 -10.97
C ALA A 167 7.77 2.26 -11.61
N ILE A 168 7.65 2.18 -12.94
CA ILE A 168 8.09 1.03 -13.73
C ILE A 168 9.54 1.31 -14.14
N TYR A 169 10.49 0.53 -13.61
CA TYR A 169 11.88 0.50 -14.03
C TYR A 169 12.15 -0.71 -14.90
#